data_b7eecee36dc1e848e369a200a84e1fcb
#
_entry.id   b7eecee36dc1e848e369a200a84e1fcb
#
_cell.length_a   1.000
_cell.length_b   1.000
_cell.length_c   1.000
_cell.angle_alpha   90.00
_cell.angle_beta   90.00
_cell.angle_gamma   90.00
#
_symmetry.space_group_name_H-M   'P 1'
#
loop_
_entity.id
_entity.type
_entity.pdbx_description
1 polymer ?
#
loop_
_entity_poly.entity_id
_entity_poly.type
_entity_poly.pdbx_seq_one_letter_code
_entity_poly.pdbx_strand_id
1 'polypeptide(L)'
;MENKTYLAIDLKSFYASVECMERGLDPMTTNLVVADQSRTEKTICLAVSPSLKTFGIPGRPRLFEVVQKIKNVNAERQRKAPGRKFTGSSYHFAELQSHPELAVDYIVAPPQMAKYMEISTQIYNVYLKHIAPEDIHVYSIDEVFMDVTHYLKTYGLTARELAMRIILDVLKTTGITATAGIGTNLYLCKVAMDIEAKHIPPDENGVRIAELDEMSYRRKLWSHRPLTSFWRVGKGYAKKLESCGIYTMGDVARCSLGKPGD
;
A
#
# COMPACT_ATOMS: atom_id res chain seq x y z
N MET A 1 5.01 -4.77 -32.69
CA MET A 1 5.36 -5.21 -31.32
C MET A 1 4.05 -5.58 -30.64
N GLU A 2 3.99 -6.73 -30.01
CA GLU A 2 2.83 -7.15 -29.24
C GLU A 2 2.64 -6.20 -28.05
N ASN A 3 1.42 -5.73 -27.82
CA ASN A 3 1.12 -4.85 -26.69
C ASN A 3 1.19 -5.68 -25.41
N LYS A 4 2.26 -5.52 -24.64
CA LYS A 4 2.40 -6.21 -23.35
C LYS A 4 1.53 -5.61 -22.27
N THR A 5 1.11 -6.45 -21.33
CA THR A 5 0.32 -6.06 -20.16
C THR A 5 0.90 -6.68 -18.90
N TYR A 6 1.22 -5.82 -17.93
CA TYR A 6 1.80 -6.21 -16.66
C TYR A 6 0.86 -5.83 -15.50
N LEU A 7 0.83 -6.67 -14.48
CA LEU A 7 0.23 -6.40 -13.19
C LEU A 7 1.32 -6.20 -12.15
N ALA A 8 1.14 -5.22 -11.26
CA ALA A 8 1.81 -5.14 -9.97
C ALA A 8 0.75 -5.35 -8.89
N ILE A 9 1.02 -6.21 -7.91
CA ILE A 9 0.13 -6.47 -6.77
C ILE A 9 0.92 -6.27 -5.47
N ASP A 10 0.38 -5.45 -4.55
CA ASP A 10 0.94 -5.15 -3.23
C ASP A 10 -0.08 -5.49 -2.15
N LEU A 11 0.30 -6.35 -1.20
CA LEU A 11 -0.55 -6.79 -0.10
C LEU A 11 -0.70 -5.67 0.93
N LYS A 12 -1.93 -5.33 1.26
CA LYS A 12 -2.23 -4.15 2.07
C LYS A 12 -1.75 -4.28 3.50
N SER A 13 -0.75 -3.46 3.87
CA SER A 13 -0.16 -3.44 5.23
C SER A 13 0.24 -4.84 5.72
N PHE A 14 0.88 -5.62 4.88
CA PHE A 14 1.01 -7.08 4.98
C PHE A 14 1.27 -7.60 6.38
N TYR A 15 2.35 -7.20 7.06
CA TYR A 15 2.66 -7.72 8.40
C TYR A 15 1.57 -7.40 9.42
N ALA A 16 0.99 -6.20 9.37
CA ALA A 16 -0.11 -5.83 10.27
C ALA A 16 -1.38 -6.62 9.96
N SER A 17 -1.64 -6.90 8.68
CA SER A 17 -2.76 -7.73 8.26
C SER A 17 -2.61 -9.18 8.72
N VAL A 18 -1.41 -9.77 8.60
CA VAL A 18 -1.11 -11.10 9.14
C VAL A 18 -1.34 -11.14 10.65
N GLU A 19 -0.85 -10.14 11.40
CA GLU A 19 -1.03 -10.08 12.86
C GLU A 19 -2.49 -9.93 13.28
N CYS A 20 -3.30 -9.21 12.51
CA CYS A 20 -4.75 -9.13 12.74
C CYS A 20 -5.40 -10.49 12.49
N MET A 21 -5.14 -11.13 11.34
CA MET A 21 -5.75 -12.42 10.99
C MET A 21 -5.41 -13.53 12.00
N GLU A 22 -4.17 -13.59 12.48
CA GLU A 22 -3.74 -14.53 13.53
C GLU A 22 -4.50 -14.36 14.87
N ARG A 23 -5.03 -13.16 15.10
CA ARG A 23 -5.84 -12.85 16.29
C ARG A 23 -7.34 -12.94 16.05
N GLY A 24 -7.77 -13.35 14.85
CA GLY A 24 -9.19 -13.35 14.47
C GLY A 24 -9.79 -11.96 14.33
N LEU A 25 -8.96 -10.95 14.01
CA LEU A 25 -9.36 -9.55 13.87
C LEU A 25 -9.34 -9.12 12.40
N ASP A 26 -10.23 -8.22 12.02
CA ASP A 26 -10.25 -7.64 10.68
C ASP A 26 -9.15 -6.56 10.52
N PRO A 27 -8.18 -6.74 9.59
CA PRO A 27 -7.12 -5.77 9.34
C PRO A 27 -7.63 -4.38 8.95
N MET A 28 -8.81 -4.30 8.32
CA MET A 28 -9.36 -3.04 7.82
C MET A 28 -9.97 -2.17 8.92
N THR A 29 -10.38 -2.79 10.03
CA THR A 29 -11.09 -2.11 11.13
C THR A 29 -10.34 -2.13 12.46
N THR A 30 -9.22 -2.85 12.55
CA THR A 30 -8.44 -2.97 13.79
C THR A 30 -7.22 -2.05 13.78
N ASN A 31 -7.05 -1.27 14.81
CA ASN A 31 -5.85 -0.45 15.03
C ASN A 31 -4.72 -1.33 15.56
N LEU A 32 -3.67 -1.51 14.75
CA LEU A 32 -2.53 -2.35 15.11
C LEU A 32 -1.23 -1.82 14.47
N VAL A 33 -0.14 -1.90 15.21
CA VAL A 33 1.22 -1.72 14.72
C VAL A 33 2.06 -2.96 14.98
N VAL A 34 2.99 -3.27 14.08
CA VAL A 34 3.99 -4.33 14.25
C VAL A 34 5.29 -3.68 14.69
N ALA A 35 5.67 -3.89 15.94
CA ALA A 35 6.88 -3.31 16.51
C ALA A 35 7.41 -4.16 17.67
N ASP A 36 8.74 -4.19 17.83
CA ASP A 36 9.41 -4.83 18.96
C ASP A 36 9.55 -3.85 20.12
N GLN A 37 8.62 -3.91 21.07
CA GLN A 37 8.62 -3.08 22.28
C GLN A 37 9.77 -3.41 23.26
N SER A 38 10.36 -4.60 23.16
CA SER A 38 11.45 -4.99 24.06
C SER A 38 12.74 -4.20 23.84
N ARG A 39 12.88 -3.57 22.67
CA ARG A 39 14.05 -2.76 22.32
C ARG A 39 13.98 -1.35 22.91
N THR A 40 13.36 -0.44 22.20
CA THR A 40 13.19 0.96 22.63
C THR A 40 12.00 1.58 21.90
N GLU A 41 11.45 2.67 22.42
CA GLU A 41 10.43 3.47 21.71
C GLU A 41 10.92 4.08 20.38
N LYS A 42 12.26 4.10 20.15
CA LYS A 42 12.84 4.54 18.87
C LYS A 42 12.82 3.47 17.79
N THR A 43 12.36 2.24 18.11
CA THR A 43 12.22 1.16 17.13
C THR A 43 11.31 1.57 15.99
N ILE A 44 11.65 1.13 14.77
CA ILE A 44 10.80 1.36 13.59
C ILE A 44 9.68 0.33 13.60
N CYS A 45 8.44 0.79 13.45
CA CYS A 45 7.30 -0.08 13.20
C CYS A 45 7.43 -0.68 11.79
N LEU A 46 7.38 -2.00 11.70
CA LEU A 46 7.50 -2.70 10.42
C LEU A 46 6.24 -2.53 9.56
N ALA A 47 5.08 -2.43 10.20
CA ALA A 47 3.81 -2.15 9.52
C ALA A 47 2.82 -1.45 10.47
N VAL A 48 1.85 -0.78 9.86
CA VAL A 48 0.71 -0.13 10.51
C VAL A 48 -0.55 -0.57 9.79
N SER A 49 -1.60 -0.97 10.52
CA SER A 49 -2.86 -1.40 9.91
C SER A 49 -3.54 -0.26 9.12
N PRO A 50 -4.35 -0.60 8.10
CA PRO A 50 -5.11 0.40 7.35
C PRO A 50 -5.97 1.31 8.24
N SER A 51 -6.65 0.72 9.23
CA SER A 51 -7.46 1.45 10.23
C SER A 51 -6.62 2.51 10.95
N LEU A 52 -5.48 2.15 11.51
CA LEU A 52 -4.65 3.07 12.28
C LEU A 52 -4.02 4.17 11.41
N LYS A 53 -3.77 3.90 10.11
CA LYS A 53 -3.34 4.93 9.15
C LYS A 53 -4.36 6.05 8.95
N THR A 54 -5.66 5.81 9.17
CA THR A 54 -6.70 6.84 9.06
C THR A 54 -6.52 7.97 10.07
N PHE A 55 -5.85 7.71 11.18
CA PHE A 55 -5.48 8.72 12.18
C PHE A 55 -4.22 9.52 11.81
N GLY A 56 -3.72 9.38 10.57
CA GLY A 56 -2.57 10.12 10.07
C GLY A 56 -1.22 9.56 10.54
N ILE A 57 -1.17 8.27 10.84
CA ILE A 57 0.08 7.55 11.15
C ILE A 57 0.67 7.02 9.85
N PRO A 58 1.96 7.30 9.53
CA PRO A 58 2.61 6.80 8.32
C PRO A 58 2.82 5.28 8.36
N GLY A 59 3.18 4.68 7.21
CA GLY A 59 3.32 3.23 7.10
C GLY A 59 4.49 2.63 7.90
N ARG A 60 5.56 3.41 8.13
CA ARG A 60 6.78 2.98 8.85
C ARG A 60 7.24 4.05 9.84
N PRO A 61 6.43 4.40 10.85
CA PRO A 61 6.81 5.37 11.88
C PRO A 61 7.79 4.73 12.87
N ARG A 62 8.44 5.53 13.68
CA ARG A 62 9.01 5.07 14.94
C ARG A 62 7.91 4.91 15.99
N LEU A 63 8.06 3.98 16.92
CA LEU A 63 7.01 3.69 17.91
C LEU A 63 6.64 4.93 18.73
N PHE A 64 7.60 5.76 19.13
CA PHE A 64 7.31 7.00 19.85
C PHE A 64 6.48 7.99 19.03
N GLU A 65 6.62 8.00 17.68
CA GLU A 65 5.82 8.85 16.81
C GLU A 65 4.35 8.39 16.78
N VAL A 66 4.11 7.07 16.85
CA VAL A 66 2.77 6.50 17.00
C VAL A 66 2.16 6.96 18.32
N VAL A 67 2.88 6.78 19.43
CA VAL A 67 2.45 7.21 20.78
C VAL A 67 2.07 8.69 20.78
N GLN A 68 2.95 9.56 20.28
CA GLN A 68 2.72 11.00 20.24
C GLN A 68 1.52 11.37 19.36
N LYS A 69 1.38 10.72 18.18
CA LYS A 69 0.25 10.99 17.28
C LYS A 69 -1.07 10.57 17.90
N ILE A 70 -1.15 9.39 18.52
CA ILE A 70 -2.35 8.93 19.21
C ILE A 70 -2.70 9.83 20.38
N LYS A 71 -1.71 10.29 21.16
CA LYS A 71 -1.94 11.28 22.20
C LYS A 71 -2.59 12.56 21.67
N ASN A 72 -2.13 13.08 20.54
CA ASN A 72 -2.70 14.27 19.90
C ASN A 72 -4.14 14.00 19.40
N VAL A 73 -4.36 12.85 18.73
CA VAL A 73 -5.69 12.42 18.26
C VAL A 73 -6.66 12.33 19.46
N ASN A 74 -6.23 11.72 20.57
CA ASN A 74 -7.05 11.60 21.77
C ASN A 74 -7.33 12.95 22.43
N ALA A 75 -6.37 13.89 22.43
CA ALA A 75 -6.64 15.26 22.93
C ALA A 75 -7.72 15.97 22.12
N GLU A 76 -7.74 15.80 20.79
CA GLU A 76 -8.77 16.34 19.92
C GLU A 76 -10.13 15.64 20.13
N ARG A 77 -10.15 14.32 20.24
CA ARG A 77 -11.35 13.53 20.52
C ARG A 77 -11.97 13.89 21.87
N GLN A 78 -11.13 14.04 22.90
CA GLN A 78 -11.59 14.40 24.25
C GLN A 78 -12.32 15.72 24.27
N ARG A 79 -11.90 16.72 23.48
CA ARG A 79 -12.61 18.00 23.35
C ARG A 79 -14.03 17.85 22.81
N LYS A 80 -14.26 16.81 21.99
CA LYS A 80 -15.55 16.50 21.34
C LYS A 80 -16.41 15.49 22.15
N ALA A 81 -15.78 14.76 23.07
CA ALA A 81 -16.46 13.76 23.90
C ALA A 81 -17.50 14.40 24.84
N PRO A 82 -18.62 13.72 25.14
CA PRO A 82 -19.59 14.15 26.14
C PRO A 82 -18.89 14.41 27.48
N GLY A 83 -19.14 15.58 28.07
CA GLY A 83 -18.50 16.01 29.32
C GLY A 83 -16.97 16.15 29.23
N ARG A 84 -16.39 16.11 28.04
CA ARG A 84 -14.93 16.17 27.79
C ARG A 84 -14.11 15.10 28.54
N LYS A 85 -14.73 13.95 28.77
CA LYS A 85 -14.10 12.80 29.45
C LYS A 85 -14.30 11.55 28.63
N PHE A 86 -13.26 10.67 28.61
CA PHE A 86 -13.40 9.35 28.08
C PHE A 86 -14.00 8.40 29.12
N THR A 87 -14.82 7.46 28.65
CA THR A 87 -15.40 6.37 29.44
C THR A 87 -14.62 5.06 29.29
N GLY A 88 -13.74 4.99 28.29
CA GLY A 88 -12.91 3.83 27.99
C GLY A 88 -12.03 4.09 26.78
N SER A 89 -11.49 3.03 26.19
CA SER A 89 -10.72 3.04 24.94
C SER A 89 -11.11 1.88 24.05
N SER A 90 -10.87 2.01 22.74
CA SER A 90 -11.05 0.92 21.77
C SER A 90 -9.99 0.96 20.69
N TYR A 91 -9.60 -0.22 20.20
CA TYR A 91 -8.79 -0.41 19.01
C TYR A 91 -9.62 -0.77 17.77
N HIS A 92 -10.96 -0.81 17.89
CA HIS A 92 -11.89 -1.07 16.78
C HIS A 92 -12.39 0.24 16.16
N PHE A 93 -12.13 0.40 14.86
CA PHE A 93 -12.48 1.62 14.14
C PHE A 93 -14.00 1.91 14.17
N ALA A 94 -14.83 0.88 13.98
CA ALA A 94 -16.29 1.04 13.98
C ALA A 94 -16.82 1.54 15.34
N GLU A 95 -16.29 1.00 16.44
CA GLU A 95 -16.64 1.47 17.80
C GLU A 95 -16.21 2.92 18.00
N LEU A 96 -15.01 3.28 17.57
CA LEU A 96 -14.50 4.64 17.68
C LEU A 96 -15.31 5.66 16.85
N GLN A 97 -15.93 5.23 15.75
CA GLN A 97 -16.83 6.07 14.96
C GLN A 97 -18.19 6.27 15.65
N SER A 98 -18.71 5.22 16.28
CA SER A 98 -20.02 5.24 16.95
C SER A 98 -19.98 5.87 18.35
N HIS A 99 -18.82 5.81 19.03
CA HIS A 99 -18.62 6.18 20.42
C HIS A 99 -17.54 7.26 20.57
N PRO A 100 -17.91 8.56 20.49
CA PRO A 100 -16.96 9.66 20.63
C PRO A 100 -16.33 9.74 22.05
N GLU A 101 -16.95 9.12 23.04
CA GLU A 101 -16.48 9.00 24.42
C GLU A 101 -15.37 7.95 24.62
N LEU A 102 -15.00 7.20 23.57
CA LEU A 102 -13.89 6.25 23.63
C LEU A 102 -12.59 6.88 23.13
N ALA A 103 -11.51 6.68 23.86
CA ALA A 103 -10.16 6.99 23.40
C ALA A 103 -9.72 6.02 22.31
N VAL A 104 -8.95 6.50 21.34
CA VAL A 104 -8.27 5.62 20.37
C VAL A 104 -7.17 4.87 21.08
N ASP A 105 -7.22 3.55 20.97
CA ASP A 105 -6.19 2.63 21.39
C ASP A 105 -5.69 1.79 20.20
N TYR A 106 -4.63 1.02 20.37
CA TYR A 106 -4.07 0.17 19.35
C TYR A 106 -3.27 -1.00 19.94
N ILE A 107 -3.21 -2.09 19.20
CA ILE A 107 -2.42 -3.27 19.55
C ILE A 107 -0.98 -3.06 19.05
N VAL A 108 0.01 -3.38 19.89
CA VAL A 108 1.40 -3.49 19.45
C VAL A 108 1.75 -4.98 19.38
N ALA A 109 1.93 -5.48 18.17
CA ALA A 109 2.25 -6.87 17.90
C ALA A 109 3.78 -7.04 17.70
N PRO A 110 4.44 -7.97 18.41
CA PRO A 110 5.82 -8.30 18.15
C PRO A 110 5.98 -8.92 16.75
N PRO A 111 7.08 -8.64 16.03
CA PRO A 111 7.30 -9.19 14.69
C PRO A 111 7.46 -10.71 14.68
N GLN A 112 6.77 -11.39 13.75
CA GLN A 112 6.82 -12.84 13.54
C GLN A 112 7.30 -13.17 12.11
N MET A 113 8.58 -12.92 11.81
CA MET A 113 9.10 -13.03 10.43
C MET A 113 8.88 -14.40 9.78
N ALA A 114 9.02 -15.50 10.53
CA ALA A 114 8.77 -16.85 10.02
C ALA A 114 7.30 -17.00 9.55
N LYS A 115 6.36 -16.46 10.33
CA LYS A 115 4.93 -16.47 9.99
C LYS A 115 4.64 -15.64 8.74
N TYR A 116 5.26 -14.47 8.61
CA TYR A 116 5.08 -13.64 7.42
C TYR A 116 5.60 -14.33 6.17
N MET A 117 6.73 -15.05 6.25
CA MET A 117 7.25 -15.86 5.15
C MET A 117 6.29 -17.01 4.78
N GLU A 118 5.72 -17.70 5.77
CA GLU A 118 4.72 -18.75 5.57
C GLU A 118 3.50 -18.23 4.81
N ILE A 119 2.90 -17.14 5.27
CA ILE A 119 1.72 -16.54 4.62
C ILE A 119 2.06 -15.99 3.23
N SER A 120 3.23 -15.36 3.04
CA SER A 120 3.69 -14.92 1.72
C SER A 120 3.81 -16.09 0.75
N THR A 121 4.35 -17.24 1.20
CA THR A 121 4.43 -18.46 0.39
C THR A 121 3.04 -19.02 0.06
N GLN A 122 2.12 -18.99 1.01
CA GLN A 122 0.74 -19.40 0.77
C GLN A 122 0.08 -18.51 -0.31
N ILE A 123 0.30 -17.19 -0.25
CA ILE A 123 -0.21 -16.26 -1.26
C ILE A 123 0.45 -16.49 -2.62
N TYR A 124 1.75 -16.75 -2.66
CA TYR A 124 2.42 -17.11 -3.91
C TYR A 124 1.81 -18.36 -4.56
N ASN A 125 1.45 -19.37 -3.77
CA ASN A 125 0.73 -20.55 -4.26
C ASN A 125 -0.68 -20.21 -4.81
N VAL A 126 -1.31 -19.14 -4.33
CA VAL A 126 -2.56 -18.62 -4.95
C VAL A 126 -2.25 -18.03 -6.33
N TYR A 127 -1.19 -17.24 -6.46
CA TYR A 127 -0.78 -16.67 -7.75
C TYR A 127 -0.50 -17.76 -8.80
N LEU A 128 0.13 -18.86 -8.40
CA LEU A 128 0.43 -20.01 -9.29
C LEU A 128 -0.81 -20.73 -9.84
N LYS A 129 -1.99 -20.55 -9.25
CA LYS A 129 -3.24 -21.07 -9.82
C LYS A 129 -3.68 -20.30 -11.08
N HIS A 130 -3.18 -19.09 -11.26
CA HIS A 130 -3.60 -18.17 -12.30
C HIS A 130 -2.52 -17.88 -13.33
N ILE A 131 -1.27 -17.81 -12.89
CA ILE A 131 -0.10 -17.37 -13.69
C ILE A 131 1.03 -18.37 -13.49
N ALA A 132 1.71 -18.73 -14.57
CA ALA A 132 2.87 -19.61 -14.52
C ALA A 132 4.06 -18.94 -13.80
N PRO A 133 4.93 -19.72 -13.11
CA PRO A 133 6.01 -19.16 -12.30
C PRO A 133 7.02 -18.32 -13.10
N GLU A 134 7.25 -18.63 -14.37
CA GLU A 134 8.13 -17.87 -15.28
C GLU A 134 7.64 -16.45 -15.59
N ASP A 135 6.32 -16.22 -15.46
CA ASP A 135 5.69 -14.91 -15.69
C ASP A 135 5.45 -14.14 -14.39
N ILE A 136 5.86 -14.69 -13.23
CA ILE A 136 5.77 -14.04 -11.92
C ILE A 136 7.17 -13.61 -11.46
N HIS A 137 7.35 -12.32 -11.21
CA HIS A 137 8.54 -11.78 -10.57
C HIS A 137 8.20 -11.36 -9.13
N VAL A 138 8.72 -12.09 -8.15
CA VAL A 138 8.61 -11.75 -6.73
C VAL A 138 9.55 -10.58 -6.42
N TYR A 139 8.99 -9.40 -6.20
CA TYR A 139 9.75 -8.20 -5.92
C TYR A 139 10.11 -8.06 -4.43
N SER A 140 9.17 -8.42 -3.55
CA SER A 140 9.36 -8.46 -2.10
C SER A 140 8.45 -9.52 -1.46
N ILE A 141 8.44 -9.60 -0.14
CA ILE A 141 7.58 -10.52 0.62
C ILE A 141 6.08 -10.23 0.42
N ASP A 142 5.72 -9.02 0.03
CA ASP A 142 4.35 -8.51 -0.09
C ASP A 142 4.03 -7.94 -1.47
N GLU A 143 4.99 -7.99 -2.40
CA GLU A 143 4.82 -7.39 -3.74
C GLU A 143 5.32 -8.31 -4.86
N VAL A 144 4.53 -8.40 -5.92
CA VAL A 144 4.84 -9.17 -7.13
C VAL A 144 4.54 -8.38 -8.40
N PHE A 145 5.28 -8.69 -9.47
CA PHE A 145 4.93 -8.32 -10.83
C PHE A 145 4.57 -9.56 -11.64
N MET A 146 3.64 -9.44 -12.58
CA MET A 146 3.21 -10.53 -13.45
C MET A 146 3.10 -10.03 -14.89
N ASP A 147 3.68 -10.76 -15.86
CA ASP A 147 3.37 -10.57 -17.28
C ASP A 147 2.08 -11.35 -17.59
N VAL A 148 0.98 -10.63 -17.81
CA VAL A 148 -0.33 -11.24 -18.05
C VAL A 148 -0.77 -11.20 -19.51
N THR A 149 0.14 -10.81 -20.42
CA THR A 149 -0.15 -10.57 -21.84
C THR A 149 -0.91 -11.73 -22.48
N HIS A 150 -0.42 -12.95 -22.34
CA HIS A 150 -1.02 -14.13 -22.99
C HIS A 150 -2.24 -14.68 -22.24
N TYR A 151 -2.35 -14.39 -20.94
CA TYR A 151 -3.40 -14.91 -20.07
C TYR A 151 -4.76 -14.25 -20.33
N LEU A 152 -4.77 -12.96 -20.73
CA LEU A 152 -5.99 -12.21 -20.98
C LEU A 152 -6.85 -12.87 -22.06
N LYS A 153 -6.20 -13.28 -23.17
CA LYS A 153 -6.89 -14.00 -24.25
C LYS A 153 -7.33 -15.41 -23.80
N THR A 154 -6.48 -16.12 -23.08
CA THR A 154 -6.75 -17.49 -22.62
C THR A 154 -7.94 -17.54 -21.67
N TYR A 155 -8.03 -16.58 -20.75
CA TYR A 155 -9.13 -16.51 -19.79
C TYR A 155 -10.35 -15.75 -20.30
N GLY A 156 -10.25 -15.01 -21.44
CA GLY A 156 -11.30 -14.14 -21.94
C GLY A 156 -11.61 -12.97 -20.98
N LEU A 157 -10.61 -12.48 -20.25
CA LEU A 157 -10.71 -11.45 -19.23
C LEU A 157 -9.94 -10.19 -19.63
N THR A 158 -10.39 -9.03 -19.16
CA THR A 158 -9.57 -7.82 -19.10
C THR A 158 -8.52 -7.94 -18.03
N ALA A 159 -7.46 -7.12 -18.09
CA ALA A 159 -6.41 -7.09 -17.07
C ALA A 159 -6.98 -6.75 -15.67
N ARG A 160 -7.98 -5.86 -15.61
CA ARG A 160 -8.67 -5.49 -14.38
C ARG A 160 -9.46 -6.65 -13.78
N GLU A 161 -10.19 -7.40 -14.60
CA GLU A 161 -10.94 -8.58 -14.14
C GLU A 161 -10.01 -9.68 -13.65
N LEU A 162 -8.88 -9.91 -14.35
CA LEU A 162 -7.88 -10.87 -13.92
C LEU A 162 -7.22 -10.45 -12.60
N ALA A 163 -6.83 -9.19 -12.46
CA ALA A 163 -6.28 -8.65 -11.21
C ALA A 163 -7.27 -8.80 -10.04
N MET A 164 -8.54 -8.44 -10.26
CA MET A 164 -9.60 -8.61 -9.27
C MET A 164 -9.78 -10.07 -8.88
N ARG A 165 -9.84 -10.98 -9.84
CA ARG A 165 -9.96 -12.43 -9.60
C ARG A 165 -8.83 -12.96 -8.73
N ILE A 166 -7.59 -12.58 -9.03
CA ILE A 166 -6.40 -12.99 -8.25
C ILE A 166 -6.49 -12.44 -6.83
N ILE A 167 -6.79 -11.14 -6.66
CA ILE A 167 -6.88 -10.49 -5.35
C ILE A 167 -8.00 -11.09 -4.49
N LEU A 168 -9.15 -11.39 -5.08
CA LEU A 168 -10.26 -12.03 -4.35
C LEU A 168 -9.93 -13.46 -3.92
N ASP A 169 -9.15 -14.22 -4.72
CA ASP A 169 -8.67 -15.55 -4.31
C ASP A 169 -7.67 -15.44 -3.15
N VAL A 170 -6.77 -14.45 -3.17
CA VAL A 170 -5.89 -14.14 -2.03
C VAL A 170 -6.70 -13.77 -0.79
N LEU A 171 -7.67 -12.86 -0.92
CA LEU A 171 -8.53 -12.43 0.18
C LEU A 171 -9.31 -13.61 0.78
N LYS A 172 -9.91 -14.44 -0.06
CA LYS A 172 -10.64 -15.65 0.37
C LYS A 172 -9.74 -16.64 1.11
N THR A 173 -8.48 -16.76 0.68
CA THR A 173 -7.53 -17.74 1.23
C THR A 173 -6.91 -17.28 2.53
N THR A 174 -6.65 -15.97 2.67
CA THR A 174 -5.82 -15.43 3.77
C THR A 174 -6.50 -14.31 4.57
N GLY A 175 -7.63 -13.78 4.12
CA GLY A 175 -8.27 -12.60 4.71
C GLY A 175 -7.51 -11.29 4.43
N ILE A 176 -6.48 -11.30 3.58
CA ILE A 176 -5.64 -10.15 3.28
C ILE A 176 -6.01 -9.59 1.90
N THR A 177 -6.36 -8.30 1.84
CA THR A 177 -6.63 -7.61 0.58
C THR A 177 -5.36 -7.02 -0.02
N ALA A 178 -5.44 -6.55 -1.27
CA ALA A 178 -4.33 -5.98 -2.00
C ALA A 178 -4.71 -4.75 -2.82
N THR A 179 -3.69 -4.04 -3.28
CA THR A 179 -3.79 -2.99 -4.29
C THR A 179 -3.09 -3.47 -5.56
N ALA A 180 -3.63 -3.15 -6.73
CA ALA A 180 -3.00 -3.50 -7.99
C ALA A 180 -2.80 -2.29 -8.90
N GLY A 181 -1.75 -2.39 -9.72
CA GLY A 181 -1.50 -1.51 -10.85
C GLY A 181 -1.40 -2.30 -12.14
N ILE A 182 -1.97 -1.79 -13.21
CA ILE A 182 -1.93 -2.34 -14.55
C ILE A 182 -1.13 -1.39 -15.43
N GLY A 183 -0.26 -1.90 -16.27
CA GLY A 183 0.53 -1.07 -17.18
C GLY A 183 1.07 -1.83 -18.38
N THR A 184 1.47 -1.09 -19.41
CA THR A 184 2.07 -1.63 -20.64
C THR A 184 3.54 -2.03 -20.44
N ASN A 185 4.10 -1.72 -19.27
CA ASN A 185 5.42 -2.15 -18.82
C ASN A 185 5.50 -2.15 -17.29
N LEU A 186 6.59 -2.71 -16.74
CA LEU A 186 6.80 -2.84 -15.29
C LEU A 186 6.80 -1.49 -14.56
N TYR A 187 7.33 -0.43 -15.18
CA TYR A 187 7.34 0.90 -14.56
C TYR A 187 5.93 1.46 -14.45
N LEU A 188 5.14 1.39 -15.51
CA LEU A 188 3.79 1.95 -15.52
C LEU A 188 2.84 1.19 -14.60
N CYS A 189 2.91 -0.15 -14.54
CA CYS A 189 2.07 -0.89 -13.57
C CYS A 189 2.45 -0.56 -12.12
N LYS A 190 3.74 -0.41 -11.81
CA LYS A 190 4.19 -0.02 -10.47
C LYS A 190 3.74 1.39 -10.11
N VAL A 191 3.91 2.36 -11.00
CA VAL A 191 3.49 3.75 -10.78
C VAL A 191 1.97 3.87 -10.70
N ALA A 192 1.22 3.11 -11.50
CA ALA A 192 -0.24 3.01 -11.37
C ALA A 192 -0.64 2.55 -9.97
N MET A 193 0.00 1.52 -9.44
CA MET A 193 -0.25 0.99 -8.10
C MET A 193 0.13 1.99 -6.99
N ASP A 194 1.32 2.60 -7.08
CA ASP A 194 1.88 3.42 -6.01
C ASP A 194 1.26 4.82 -5.92
N ILE A 195 0.84 5.38 -7.05
CA ILE A 195 0.34 6.76 -7.13
C ILE A 195 -1.15 6.77 -7.41
N GLU A 196 -1.58 6.29 -8.59
CA GLU A 196 -2.97 6.41 -9.04
C GLU A 196 -3.94 5.61 -8.16
N ALA A 197 -3.61 4.36 -7.80
CA ALA A 197 -4.51 3.53 -7.00
C ALA A 197 -4.77 4.10 -5.59
N LYS A 198 -3.87 4.93 -5.06
CA LYS A 198 -4.08 5.59 -3.76
C LYS A 198 -5.20 6.63 -3.79
N HIS A 199 -5.48 7.20 -4.96
CA HIS A 199 -6.54 8.20 -5.17
C HIS A 199 -7.89 7.58 -5.54
N ILE A 200 -7.93 6.28 -5.83
CA ILE A 200 -9.16 5.54 -6.11
C ILE A 200 -9.77 5.09 -4.79
N PRO A 201 -11.07 5.33 -4.54
CA PRO A 201 -11.76 4.75 -3.39
C PRO A 201 -11.68 3.22 -3.45
N PRO A 202 -11.51 2.54 -2.30
CA PRO A 202 -11.57 1.08 -2.27
C PRO A 202 -12.98 0.60 -2.61
N ASP A 203 -13.07 -0.60 -3.22
CA ASP A 203 -14.34 -1.30 -3.33
C ASP A 203 -14.77 -1.90 -1.98
N GLU A 204 -15.88 -2.65 -1.97
CA GLU A 204 -16.42 -3.33 -0.78
C GLU A 204 -15.44 -4.31 -0.12
N ASN A 205 -14.49 -4.86 -0.89
CA ASN A 205 -13.43 -5.76 -0.43
C ASN A 205 -12.12 -5.04 -0.07
N GLY A 206 -12.13 -3.71 -0.07
CA GLY A 206 -10.95 -2.89 0.19
C GLY A 206 -9.93 -2.85 -0.95
N VAL A 207 -10.28 -3.38 -2.13
CA VAL A 207 -9.42 -3.47 -3.32
C VAL A 207 -9.36 -2.14 -4.05
N ARG A 208 -8.17 -1.80 -4.55
CA ARG A 208 -7.93 -0.64 -5.40
C ARG A 208 -7.12 -1.08 -6.61
N ILE A 209 -7.61 -0.77 -7.81
CA ILE A 209 -6.92 -1.09 -9.06
C ILE A 209 -6.82 0.16 -9.92
N ALA A 210 -5.62 0.52 -10.34
CA ALA A 210 -5.36 1.61 -11.28
C ALA A 210 -4.69 1.07 -12.54
N GLU A 211 -4.81 1.82 -13.64
CA GLU A 211 -4.25 1.45 -14.94
C GLU A 211 -3.61 2.67 -15.60
N LEU A 212 -2.42 2.46 -16.17
CA LEU A 212 -1.68 3.46 -16.92
C LEU A 212 -1.09 2.86 -18.21
N ASP A 213 -1.31 3.56 -19.30
CA ASP A 213 -0.51 3.50 -20.51
C ASP A 213 0.41 4.74 -20.61
N GLU A 214 1.24 4.82 -21.63
CA GLU A 214 2.16 5.94 -21.83
C GLU A 214 1.44 7.29 -21.94
N MET A 215 0.28 7.33 -22.59
CA MET A 215 -0.48 8.57 -22.80
C MET A 215 -1.20 9.02 -21.54
N SER A 216 -1.82 8.10 -20.81
CA SER A 216 -2.48 8.40 -19.53
C SER A 216 -1.45 8.78 -18.45
N TYR A 217 -0.27 8.14 -18.44
CA TYR A 217 0.86 8.54 -17.61
C TYR A 217 1.28 9.99 -17.87
N ARG A 218 1.46 10.37 -19.15
CA ARG A 218 1.81 11.75 -19.51
C ARG A 218 0.75 12.74 -19.04
N ARG A 219 -0.52 12.45 -19.29
CA ARG A 219 -1.63 13.35 -18.95
C ARG A 219 -1.82 13.53 -17.45
N LYS A 220 -1.70 12.44 -16.67
CA LYS A 220 -2.01 12.44 -15.24
C LYS A 220 -0.81 12.74 -14.35
N LEU A 221 0.38 12.21 -14.70
CA LEU A 221 1.50 12.14 -13.76
C LEU A 221 2.74 12.94 -14.18
N TRP A 222 2.81 13.48 -15.40
CA TRP A 222 3.96 14.31 -15.79
C TRP A 222 4.11 15.58 -14.95
N SER A 223 3.03 16.13 -14.40
CA SER A 223 3.03 17.27 -13.48
C SER A 223 2.99 16.90 -12.00
N HIS A 224 2.92 15.58 -11.68
CA HIS A 224 2.82 15.12 -10.30
C HIS A 224 4.06 15.48 -9.48
N ARG A 225 3.85 15.87 -8.23
CA ARG A 225 4.87 16.15 -7.21
C ARG A 225 4.51 15.45 -5.89
N PRO A 226 5.51 15.10 -5.09
CA PRO A 226 6.95 15.25 -5.30
C PRO A 226 7.53 14.14 -6.21
N LEU A 227 8.71 14.35 -6.77
CA LEU A 227 9.42 13.34 -7.57
C LEU A 227 9.67 12.03 -6.80
N THR A 228 9.80 12.11 -5.48
CA THR A 228 9.98 10.94 -4.60
C THR A 228 8.76 10.02 -4.52
N SER A 229 7.62 10.40 -5.10
CA SER A 229 6.47 9.51 -5.26
C SER A 229 6.70 8.43 -6.31
N PHE A 230 7.61 8.69 -7.25
CA PHE A 230 7.88 7.76 -8.35
C PHE A 230 8.88 6.68 -7.96
N TRP A 231 8.60 5.47 -8.42
CA TRP A 231 9.45 4.31 -8.20
C TRP A 231 10.90 4.59 -8.58
N ARG A 232 11.83 4.23 -7.71
CA ARG A 232 13.29 4.43 -7.83
C ARG A 232 13.76 5.89 -7.77
N VAL A 233 12.91 6.85 -7.48
CA VAL A 233 13.34 8.22 -7.23
C VAL A 233 13.43 8.47 -5.72
N GLY A 234 14.62 8.30 -5.17
CA GLY A 234 14.89 8.61 -3.77
C GLY A 234 15.18 10.10 -3.53
N LYS A 235 15.22 10.49 -2.25
CA LYS A 235 15.49 11.91 -1.85
C LYS A 235 16.77 12.48 -2.46
N GLY A 236 17.83 11.67 -2.65
CA GLY A 236 19.08 12.11 -3.25
C GLY A 236 18.93 12.50 -4.72
N TYR A 237 18.22 11.68 -5.51
CA TYR A 237 17.93 12.01 -6.91
C TYR A 237 17.00 13.21 -7.02
N ALA A 238 15.92 13.24 -6.23
CA ALA A 238 15.00 14.38 -6.23
C ALA A 238 15.73 15.69 -5.94
N LYS A 239 16.56 15.75 -4.89
CA LYS A 239 17.35 16.94 -4.55
C LYS A 239 18.28 17.39 -5.68
N LYS A 240 18.96 16.45 -6.37
CA LYS A 240 19.83 16.76 -7.50
C LYS A 240 19.03 17.33 -8.68
N LEU A 241 17.89 16.72 -9.02
CA LEU A 241 17.01 17.20 -10.08
C LEU A 241 16.46 18.59 -9.76
N GLU A 242 15.96 18.79 -8.54
CA GLU A 242 15.44 20.07 -8.07
C GLU A 242 16.49 21.19 -8.10
N SER A 243 17.77 20.90 -7.80
CA SER A 243 18.85 21.87 -7.91
C SER A 243 19.16 22.30 -9.35
N CYS A 244 18.70 21.51 -10.34
CA CYS A 244 18.77 21.85 -11.77
C CYS A 244 17.45 22.42 -12.32
N GLY A 245 16.48 22.75 -11.44
CA GLY A 245 15.18 23.28 -11.86
C GLY A 245 14.22 22.22 -12.40
N ILE A 246 14.51 20.93 -12.19
CA ILE A 246 13.70 19.78 -12.64
C ILE A 246 12.85 19.29 -11.48
N TYR A 247 11.55 19.51 -11.52
CA TYR A 247 10.63 19.24 -10.41
C TYR A 247 9.60 18.14 -10.70
N THR A 248 9.46 17.76 -11.98
CA THR A 248 8.44 16.82 -12.44
C THR A 248 9.01 15.81 -13.43
N MET A 249 8.32 14.68 -13.64
CA MET A 249 8.68 13.71 -14.68
C MET A 249 8.53 14.29 -16.08
N GLY A 250 7.64 15.26 -16.27
CA GLY A 250 7.52 16.02 -17.51
C GLY A 250 8.75 16.87 -17.77
N ASP A 251 9.37 17.45 -16.73
CA ASP A 251 10.64 18.18 -16.88
C ASP A 251 11.78 17.25 -17.26
N VAL A 252 11.88 16.07 -16.59
CA VAL A 252 12.85 15.02 -16.95
C VAL A 252 12.70 14.62 -18.42
N ALA A 253 11.47 14.35 -18.87
CA ALA A 253 11.20 13.96 -20.25
C ALA A 253 11.57 15.06 -21.25
N ARG A 254 11.29 16.33 -20.95
CA ARG A 254 11.70 17.46 -21.80
C ARG A 254 13.21 17.62 -21.89
N CYS A 255 13.91 17.48 -20.77
CA CYS A 255 15.38 17.52 -20.77
C CYS A 255 15.99 16.38 -21.60
N SER A 256 15.37 15.17 -21.60
CA SER A 256 15.86 14.04 -22.39
C SER A 256 15.74 14.25 -23.91
N LEU A 257 14.94 15.22 -24.36
CA LEU A 257 14.77 15.59 -25.75
C LEU A 257 15.62 16.83 -26.14
N GLY A 258 16.48 17.29 -25.23
CA GLY A 258 17.37 18.41 -25.45
C GLY A 258 18.26 18.29 -26.68
N LYS A 259 18.77 19.42 -27.16
CA LYS A 259 19.70 19.41 -28.30
C LYS A 259 21.01 18.72 -27.89
N PRO A 260 21.74 18.08 -28.85
CA PRO A 260 23.09 17.61 -28.58
C PRO A 260 23.95 18.75 -28.06
N GLY A 261 24.41 18.67 -26.80
CA GLY A 261 25.26 19.69 -26.15
C GLY A 261 24.57 20.55 -25.09
N ASP A 262 23.27 20.30 -24.80
CA ASP A 262 22.56 20.92 -23.64
C ASP A 262 22.80 20.16 -22.35
#